data_09077bf0e566b65843212e44cc94f8f1
#
_entry.id   09077bf0e566b65843212e44cc94f8f1
#
_cell.length_a   1.000
_cell.length_b   1.000
_cell.length_c   1.000
_cell.angle_alpha   90.00
_cell.angle_beta   90.00
_cell.angle_gamma   90.00
#
_symmetry.space_group_name_H-M   'P 1'
#
loop_
_entity.id
_entity.type
_entity.pdbx_description
1 polymer ?
#
loop_
_entity_poly.entity_id
_entity_poly.type
_entity_poly.pdbx_seq_one_letter_code
_entity_poly.pdbx_strand_id
1 'polypeptide(L)'
;MIDYDIIICVGWNDITIVKKTVKYVRRYLEGRKIFLILNAYYFKNFPSSFLKEYRVELIDEDSLIPGVSYQQNRAFIETYRKGFPSGWYFQQFLKMGFANSEYARDYYLIWDADTLPLSKLVFEKDGKLLFTRKKEYHEEYFITIEKLFGLKKSKDYSFIAEHMLIKTEIMREIISKISNHTEEPWPFHLLCQVRPEAKSGFSEFETYGTYVSHYYPDLYQSRTLNTWRNAGYVFGRTISDKQIQSMEVDLDIVSLENWNGQLFPQNVLSRIQELYVKFLRYIYLKRHHTTVGKNQYMSFLNSFLGKGKLTNV
;
A
#
# COMPACT_ATOMS: atom_id res chain seq x y z
N MET A 1 -13.02 23.67 1.36
CA MET A 1 -11.89 22.71 1.16
C MET A 1 -12.00 21.67 2.26
N ILE A 2 -11.99 20.39 1.90
CA ILE A 2 -12.14 19.27 2.84
C ILE A 2 -10.84 19.12 3.66
N ASP A 3 -10.98 19.00 4.99
CA ASP A 3 -9.90 18.66 5.91
C ASP A 3 -9.71 17.14 5.93
N TYR A 4 -8.49 16.67 5.64
CA TYR A 4 -8.16 15.25 5.60
C TYR A 4 -6.76 14.96 6.14
N ASP A 5 -6.58 13.77 6.66
CA ASP A 5 -5.28 13.22 7.00
C ASP A 5 -4.77 12.35 5.85
N ILE A 6 -3.45 12.17 5.76
CA ILE A 6 -2.83 11.31 4.75
C ILE A 6 -2.29 10.07 5.43
N ILE A 7 -2.61 8.90 4.91
CA ILE A 7 -2.05 7.64 5.39
C ILE A 7 -1.13 7.03 4.33
N ILE A 8 0.01 6.53 4.77
CA ILE A 8 1.00 5.85 3.93
C ILE A 8 1.39 4.55 4.61
N CYS A 9 0.95 3.43 4.05
CA CYS A 9 1.40 2.11 4.52
C CYS A 9 2.79 1.83 3.95
N VAL A 10 3.76 1.51 4.82
CA VAL A 10 5.16 1.43 4.45
C VAL A 10 5.68 0.01 4.64
N GLY A 11 5.87 -0.70 3.54
CA GLY A 11 6.55 -1.97 3.54
C GLY A 11 8.06 -1.83 3.81
N TRP A 12 8.73 -2.90 4.24
CA TRP A 12 10.17 -2.89 4.49
C TRP A 12 11.01 -2.44 3.28
N ASN A 13 10.54 -2.70 2.07
CA ASN A 13 11.18 -2.25 0.84
C ASN A 13 11.11 -0.73 0.63
N ASP A 14 10.13 -0.07 1.24
CA ASP A 14 9.82 1.34 0.99
C ASP A 14 10.43 2.29 2.02
N ILE A 15 11.06 1.74 3.08
CA ILE A 15 11.70 2.52 4.16
C ILE A 15 12.69 3.56 3.63
N THR A 16 13.38 3.28 2.53
CA THR A 16 14.36 4.19 1.95
C THR A 16 13.73 5.32 1.14
N ILE A 17 12.65 5.02 0.43
CA ILE A 17 12.00 5.99 -0.47
C ILE A 17 10.95 6.83 0.25
N VAL A 18 10.27 6.29 1.26
CA VAL A 18 9.13 6.94 1.91
C VAL A 18 9.45 8.33 2.49
N LYS A 19 10.69 8.54 2.96
CA LYS A 19 11.10 9.88 3.43
C LYS A 19 11.05 10.93 2.29
N LYS A 20 11.39 10.52 1.08
CA LYS A 20 11.27 11.37 -0.09
C LYS A 20 9.80 11.57 -0.46
N THR A 21 9.00 10.51 -0.44
CA THR A 21 7.56 10.58 -0.63
C THR A 21 6.91 11.59 0.33
N VAL A 22 7.22 11.50 1.63
CA VAL A 22 6.71 12.43 2.66
C VAL A 22 7.05 13.90 2.34
N LYS A 23 8.29 14.19 1.90
CA LYS A 23 8.70 15.54 1.49
C LYS A 23 7.87 16.08 0.34
N TYR A 24 7.67 15.27 -0.70
CA TYR A 24 6.89 15.65 -1.86
C TYR A 24 5.39 15.74 -1.55
N VAL A 25 4.86 14.83 -0.75
CA VAL A 25 3.49 14.90 -0.23
C VAL A 25 3.25 16.21 0.51
N ARG A 26 4.17 16.62 1.41
CA ARG A 26 4.06 17.90 2.12
C ARG A 26 4.20 19.12 1.23
N ARG A 27 4.97 19.02 0.16
CA ARG A 27 5.15 20.12 -0.79
C ARG A 27 3.89 20.38 -1.62
N TYR A 28 3.16 19.32 -1.99
CA TYR A 28 2.12 19.41 -3.00
C TYR A 28 0.71 19.09 -2.49
N LEU A 29 0.57 18.48 -1.31
CA LEU A 29 -0.73 18.10 -0.75
C LEU A 29 -1.01 18.85 0.56
N GLU A 30 -2.25 19.29 0.72
CA GLU A 30 -2.68 20.13 1.87
C GLU A 30 -3.25 19.31 3.04
N GLY A 31 -2.91 18.02 3.15
CA GLY A 31 -3.35 17.19 4.28
C GLY A 31 -2.84 17.69 5.63
N ARG A 32 -3.66 17.56 6.67
CA ARG A 32 -3.39 18.02 8.04
C ARG A 32 -2.18 17.32 8.65
N LYS A 33 -2.23 16.00 8.75
CA LYS A 33 -1.17 15.11 9.25
C LYS A 33 -0.83 14.03 8.21
N ILE A 34 0.35 13.44 8.34
CA ILE A 34 0.73 12.22 7.63
C ILE A 34 0.89 11.13 8.68
N PHE A 35 0.17 10.04 8.54
CA PHE A 35 0.37 8.82 9.33
C PHE A 35 1.17 7.82 8.50
N LEU A 36 2.35 7.44 9.00
CA LEU A 36 3.10 6.32 8.45
C LEU A 36 2.73 5.08 9.24
N ILE A 37 2.09 4.13 8.56
CA ILE A 37 1.69 2.83 9.14
C ILE A 37 2.74 1.81 8.73
N LEU A 38 3.52 1.34 9.70
CA LEU A 38 4.66 0.45 9.47
C LEU A 38 5.00 -0.34 10.71
N ASN A 39 5.82 -1.38 10.55
CA ASN A 39 6.29 -2.15 11.69
C ASN A 39 7.11 -1.27 12.65
N ALA A 40 6.80 -1.34 13.96
CA ALA A 40 7.43 -0.54 15.01
C ALA A 40 8.96 -0.63 15.04
N TYR A 41 9.53 -1.75 14.57
CA TYR A 41 10.98 -1.89 14.43
C TYR A 41 11.63 -0.78 13.60
N TYR A 42 10.92 -0.23 12.60
CA TYR A 42 11.44 0.81 11.71
C TYR A 42 11.21 2.24 12.21
N PHE A 43 10.55 2.45 13.35
CA PHE A 43 10.35 3.80 13.93
C PHE A 43 11.66 4.56 14.16
N LYS A 44 12.71 3.85 14.54
CA LYS A 44 14.06 4.40 14.71
C LYS A 44 14.66 5.06 13.45
N ASN A 45 14.11 4.76 12.28
CA ASN A 45 14.56 5.34 11.02
C ASN A 45 14.04 6.77 10.81
N PHE A 46 13.09 7.22 11.66
CA PHE A 46 12.45 8.51 11.56
C PHE A 46 12.79 9.38 12.78
N PRO A 47 13.80 10.27 12.68
CA PRO A 47 14.18 11.13 13.80
C PRO A 47 13.08 12.14 14.14
N SER A 48 12.99 12.56 15.41
CA SER A 48 11.95 13.48 15.89
C SER A 48 11.91 14.81 15.12
N SER A 49 13.05 15.29 14.63
CA SER A 49 13.13 16.48 13.77
C SER A 49 12.35 16.29 12.48
N PHE A 50 12.49 15.14 11.81
CA PHE A 50 11.74 14.80 10.60
C PHE A 50 10.23 14.69 10.87
N LEU A 51 9.86 14.00 11.95
CA LEU A 51 8.46 13.84 12.34
C LEU A 51 7.80 15.21 12.58
N LYS A 52 8.47 16.09 13.30
CA LYS A 52 7.97 17.44 13.58
C LYS A 52 7.91 18.31 12.33
N GLU A 53 8.98 18.32 11.51
CA GLU A 53 9.07 19.13 10.29
C GLU A 53 7.93 18.81 9.29
N TYR A 54 7.68 17.51 9.07
CA TYR A 54 6.68 17.06 8.10
C TYR A 54 5.32 16.72 8.71
N ARG A 55 5.10 16.99 10.01
CA ARG A 55 3.86 16.63 10.76
C ARG A 55 3.49 15.17 10.57
N VAL A 56 4.46 14.29 10.77
CA VAL A 56 4.33 12.85 10.64
C VAL A 56 4.07 12.23 12.01
N GLU A 57 3.16 11.28 12.05
CA GLU A 57 2.89 10.41 13.19
C GLU A 57 3.10 8.95 12.75
N LEU A 58 3.74 8.15 13.61
CA LEU A 58 4.03 6.74 13.32
C LEU A 58 2.98 5.87 14.01
N ILE A 59 2.42 4.93 13.25
CA ILE A 59 1.48 3.93 13.77
C ILE A 59 2.07 2.54 13.54
N ASP A 60 2.08 1.73 14.61
CA ASP A 60 2.47 0.33 14.47
C ASP A 60 1.41 -0.44 13.69
N GLU A 61 1.83 -1.04 12.57
CA GLU A 61 0.95 -1.80 11.71
C GLU A 61 0.24 -2.96 12.42
N ASP A 62 0.91 -3.55 13.44
CA ASP A 62 0.38 -4.70 14.19
C ASP A 62 -0.66 -4.28 15.26
N SER A 63 -0.82 -2.99 15.53
CA SER A 63 -1.80 -2.45 16.49
C SER A 63 -3.05 -1.85 15.84
N LEU A 64 -3.03 -1.62 14.52
CA LEU A 64 -4.08 -0.83 13.84
C LEU A 64 -5.42 -1.58 13.72
N ILE A 65 -5.39 -2.89 13.49
CA ILE A 65 -6.59 -3.71 13.32
C ILE A 65 -6.66 -4.69 14.50
N PRO A 66 -7.66 -4.58 15.37
CA PRO A 66 -7.78 -5.49 16.52
C PRO A 66 -7.77 -6.98 16.09
N GLY A 67 -6.89 -7.76 16.70
CA GLY A 67 -6.76 -9.19 16.43
C GLY A 67 -6.07 -9.55 15.10
N VAL A 68 -5.47 -8.59 14.38
CA VAL A 68 -4.80 -8.84 13.09
C VAL A 68 -3.44 -8.18 13.03
N SER A 69 -2.39 -8.91 13.39
CA SER A 69 -1.00 -8.52 13.11
C SER A 69 -0.52 -9.08 11.77
N TYR A 70 0.64 -8.57 11.29
CA TYR A 70 1.27 -9.16 10.11
C TYR A 70 1.55 -10.66 10.24
N GLN A 71 1.96 -11.10 11.44
CA GLN A 71 2.23 -12.51 11.69
C GLN A 71 0.95 -13.36 11.64
N GLN A 72 -0.15 -12.88 12.23
CA GLN A 72 -1.44 -13.55 12.18
C GLN A 72 -1.98 -13.63 10.76
N ASN A 73 -1.93 -12.51 10.00
CA ASN A 73 -2.31 -12.48 8.59
C ASN A 73 -1.48 -13.47 7.75
N ARG A 74 -0.17 -13.51 7.96
CA ARG A 74 0.73 -14.44 7.28
C ARG A 74 0.40 -15.90 7.63
N ALA A 75 0.20 -16.21 8.90
CA ALA A 75 -0.14 -17.56 9.35
C ALA A 75 -1.48 -18.03 8.77
N PHE A 76 -2.49 -17.15 8.73
CA PHE A 76 -3.77 -17.45 8.11
C PHE A 76 -3.61 -17.76 6.61
N ILE A 77 -2.86 -16.94 5.89
CA ILE A 77 -2.60 -17.13 4.45
C ILE A 77 -1.82 -18.43 4.20
N GLU A 78 -0.77 -18.71 4.97
CA GLU A 78 0.01 -19.95 4.83
C GLU A 78 -0.85 -21.21 5.06
N THR A 79 -1.85 -21.13 5.94
CA THR A 79 -2.75 -22.23 6.28
C THR A 79 -3.89 -22.38 5.24
N TYR A 80 -4.58 -21.31 4.91
CA TYR A 80 -5.86 -21.36 4.19
C TYR A 80 -5.79 -20.83 2.77
N ARG A 81 -4.74 -20.07 2.41
CA ARG A 81 -4.58 -19.37 1.12
C ARG A 81 -3.14 -19.44 0.62
N LYS A 82 -2.55 -20.63 0.67
CA LYS A 82 -1.15 -20.84 0.33
C LYS A 82 -0.77 -20.23 -1.02
N GLY A 83 0.28 -19.40 -0.99
CA GLY A 83 0.80 -18.71 -2.18
C GLY A 83 0.20 -17.32 -2.43
N PHE A 84 -0.73 -16.84 -1.59
CA PHE A 84 -1.19 -15.46 -1.62
C PHE A 84 -0.06 -14.53 -1.10
N PRO A 85 0.09 -13.32 -1.65
CA PRO A 85 1.09 -12.36 -1.22
C PRO A 85 0.68 -11.68 0.10
N SER A 86 1.10 -12.24 1.24
CA SER A 86 0.64 -11.81 2.57
C SER A 86 0.89 -10.33 2.86
N GLY A 87 2.04 -9.77 2.45
CA GLY A 87 2.34 -8.34 2.64
C GLY A 87 1.43 -7.43 1.83
N TRP A 88 1.09 -7.83 0.60
CA TRP A 88 0.20 -7.07 -0.27
C TRP A 88 -1.24 -7.03 0.26
N TYR A 89 -1.77 -8.16 0.77
CA TYR A 89 -3.08 -8.19 1.41
C TYR A 89 -3.09 -7.37 2.71
N PHE A 90 -2.06 -7.54 3.54
CA PHE A 90 -1.98 -6.83 4.80
C PHE A 90 -1.97 -5.31 4.61
N GLN A 91 -1.23 -4.82 3.62
CA GLN A 91 -1.21 -3.39 3.26
C GLN A 91 -2.62 -2.87 2.89
N GLN A 92 -3.40 -3.63 2.12
CA GLN A 92 -4.77 -3.24 1.78
C GLN A 92 -5.68 -3.24 3.01
N PHE A 93 -5.52 -4.21 3.90
CA PHE A 93 -6.27 -4.25 5.16
C PHE A 93 -5.95 -3.05 6.05
N LEU A 94 -4.69 -2.64 6.15
CA LEU A 94 -4.29 -1.45 6.88
C LEU A 94 -4.91 -0.18 6.28
N LYS A 95 -4.92 -0.03 4.96
CA LYS A 95 -5.55 1.09 4.26
C LYS A 95 -7.05 1.20 4.55
N MET A 96 -7.75 0.07 4.59
CA MET A 96 -9.17 0.02 4.94
C MET A 96 -9.37 0.18 6.45
N GLY A 97 -8.64 -0.59 7.26
CA GLY A 97 -8.78 -0.68 8.71
C GLY A 97 -8.51 0.63 9.44
N PHE A 98 -7.73 1.55 8.82
CA PHE A 98 -7.53 2.90 9.35
C PHE A 98 -8.86 3.60 9.65
N ALA A 99 -9.91 3.35 8.89
CA ALA A 99 -11.23 3.93 9.10
C ALA A 99 -11.81 3.65 10.50
N ASN A 100 -11.46 2.49 11.10
CA ASN A 100 -11.95 2.08 12.43
C ASN A 100 -11.01 2.47 13.58
N SER A 101 -9.86 3.09 13.27
CA SER A 101 -8.91 3.53 14.29
C SER A 101 -9.36 4.81 14.99
N GLU A 102 -8.78 5.08 16.16
CA GLU A 102 -8.93 6.34 16.89
C GLU A 102 -8.35 7.55 16.15
N TYR A 103 -7.48 7.33 15.18
CA TYR A 103 -6.84 8.38 14.37
C TYR A 103 -7.74 8.90 13.25
N ALA A 104 -8.73 8.10 12.81
CA ALA A 104 -9.54 8.42 11.64
C ALA A 104 -10.51 9.57 11.92
N ARG A 105 -10.50 10.57 11.03
CA ARG A 105 -11.47 11.66 10.96
C ARG A 105 -12.47 11.41 9.82
N ASP A 106 -13.24 12.44 9.44
CA ASP A 106 -14.27 12.32 8.40
C ASP A 106 -13.71 11.86 7.04
N TYR A 107 -12.48 12.28 6.74
CA TYR A 107 -11.79 11.94 5.50
C TYR A 107 -10.33 11.60 5.75
N TYR A 108 -9.82 10.64 4.99
CA TYR A 108 -8.39 10.36 4.88
C TYR A 108 -7.99 10.04 3.45
N LEU A 109 -6.80 10.47 3.07
CA LEU A 109 -6.20 10.20 1.78
C LEU A 109 -5.25 9.01 1.91
N ILE A 110 -5.55 7.92 1.24
CA ILE A 110 -4.59 6.83 1.03
C ILE A 110 -3.57 7.30 0.00
N TRP A 111 -2.28 7.09 0.30
CA TRP A 111 -1.18 7.41 -0.61
C TRP A 111 -0.12 6.31 -0.56
N ASP A 112 0.33 5.81 -1.72
CA ASP A 112 1.33 4.74 -1.76
C ASP A 112 2.74 5.25 -1.45
N ALA A 113 3.53 4.43 -0.74
CA ALA A 113 4.82 4.81 -0.15
C ALA A 113 5.91 5.15 -1.18
N ASP A 114 5.79 4.65 -2.41
CA ASP A 114 6.73 4.86 -3.50
C ASP A 114 6.22 5.80 -4.60
N THR A 115 5.17 6.56 -4.29
CA THR A 115 4.51 7.49 -5.21
C THR A 115 4.76 8.94 -4.80
N LEU A 116 5.23 9.76 -5.73
CA LEU A 116 5.58 11.15 -5.53
C LEU A 116 4.59 12.06 -6.28
N PRO A 117 3.87 12.96 -5.61
CA PRO A 117 3.16 14.04 -6.31
C PRO A 117 4.16 15.04 -6.84
N LEU A 118 3.95 15.52 -8.05
CA LEU A 118 4.83 16.46 -8.75
C LEU A 118 4.17 17.82 -9.01
N SER A 119 2.87 17.90 -8.79
CA SER A 119 2.08 19.12 -8.88
C SER A 119 1.11 19.23 -7.70
N LYS A 120 0.54 20.43 -7.49
CA LYS A 120 -0.49 20.64 -6.47
C LYS A 120 -1.76 19.88 -6.87
N LEU A 121 -2.21 18.95 -6.02
CA LEU A 121 -3.40 18.13 -6.24
C LEU A 121 -4.50 18.55 -5.28
N VAL A 122 -5.70 18.70 -5.81
CA VAL A 122 -6.94 18.89 -5.03
C VAL A 122 -7.76 17.61 -5.07
N PHE A 123 -8.51 17.32 -4.03
CA PHE A 123 -9.33 16.10 -3.92
C PHE A 123 -10.82 16.40 -3.83
N GLU A 124 -11.19 17.67 -3.96
CA GLU A 124 -12.57 18.15 -4.05
C GLU A 124 -12.66 19.20 -5.15
N LYS A 125 -13.75 19.16 -5.92
CA LYS A 125 -14.10 20.18 -6.88
C LYS A 125 -15.64 20.28 -6.99
N ASP A 126 -16.17 21.49 -6.91
CA ASP A 126 -17.61 21.78 -7.06
C ASP A 126 -18.49 20.96 -6.09
N GLY A 127 -18.01 20.76 -4.84
CA GLY A 127 -18.69 19.99 -3.81
C GLY A 127 -18.62 18.47 -3.98
N LYS A 128 -17.92 17.96 -4.97
CA LYS A 128 -17.71 16.53 -5.22
C LYS A 128 -16.27 16.11 -4.97
N LEU A 129 -16.11 14.93 -4.38
CA LEU A 129 -14.79 14.30 -4.22
C LEU A 129 -14.25 13.80 -5.56
N LEU A 130 -12.93 13.68 -5.70
CA LEU A 130 -12.30 13.35 -6.96
C LEU A 130 -11.66 11.96 -6.94
N PHE A 131 -12.13 11.07 -7.81
CA PHE A 131 -11.42 9.84 -8.19
C PHE A 131 -10.49 10.08 -9.36
N THR A 132 -9.26 9.57 -9.28
CA THR A 132 -8.37 9.50 -10.43
C THR A 132 -8.64 8.22 -11.21
N ARG A 133 -9.10 8.34 -12.45
CA ARG A 133 -9.42 7.19 -13.30
C ARG A 133 -8.18 6.63 -13.99
N LYS A 134 -8.10 5.31 -14.08
CA LYS A 134 -7.07 4.54 -14.79
C LYS A 134 -7.70 3.55 -15.77
N LYS A 135 -6.88 2.81 -16.50
CA LYS A 135 -7.34 1.85 -17.51
C LYS A 135 -7.13 0.39 -17.12
N GLU A 136 -6.68 0.11 -15.90
CA GLU A 136 -6.44 -1.26 -15.44
C GLU A 136 -7.74 -2.04 -15.32
N TYR A 137 -7.66 -3.33 -15.55
CA TYR A 137 -8.77 -4.25 -15.34
C TYR A 137 -8.26 -5.60 -14.86
N HIS A 138 -8.80 -6.05 -13.72
CA HIS A 138 -8.54 -7.36 -13.14
C HIS A 138 -9.87 -8.00 -12.78
N GLU A 139 -10.30 -8.98 -13.57
CA GLU A 139 -11.59 -9.65 -13.41
C GLU A 139 -11.80 -10.20 -12.00
N GLU A 140 -10.73 -10.75 -11.41
CA GLU A 140 -10.77 -11.36 -10.07
C GLU A 140 -11.21 -10.40 -8.97
N TYR A 141 -10.89 -9.13 -9.09
CA TYR A 141 -11.35 -8.13 -8.12
C TYR A 141 -12.87 -7.99 -8.14
N PHE A 142 -13.45 -7.97 -9.33
CA PHE A 142 -14.91 -7.82 -9.48
C PHE A 142 -15.66 -9.09 -9.10
N ILE A 143 -15.09 -10.28 -9.29
CA ILE A 143 -15.64 -11.54 -8.78
C ILE A 143 -15.72 -11.50 -7.25
N THR A 144 -14.65 -11.02 -6.58
CA THR A 144 -14.65 -10.88 -5.12
C THR A 144 -15.64 -9.81 -4.64
N ILE A 145 -15.72 -8.66 -5.35
CA ILE A 145 -16.69 -7.59 -5.05
C ILE A 145 -18.13 -8.08 -5.21
N GLU A 146 -18.44 -8.81 -6.30
CA GLU A 146 -19.76 -9.37 -6.51
C GLU A 146 -20.14 -10.36 -5.41
N LYS A 147 -19.20 -11.19 -4.98
CA LYS A 147 -19.41 -12.16 -3.90
C LYS A 147 -19.65 -11.50 -2.55
N LEU A 148 -18.91 -10.41 -2.25
CA LEU A 148 -19.04 -9.67 -0.98
C LEU A 148 -20.28 -8.77 -0.92
N PHE A 149 -20.65 -8.14 -2.03
CA PHE A 149 -21.63 -7.05 -2.03
C PHE A 149 -22.76 -7.23 -3.06
N GLY A 150 -22.73 -8.25 -3.93
CA GLY A 150 -23.64 -8.40 -5.06
C GLY A 150 -23.47 -7.33 -6.16
N LEU A 151 -22.34 -6.61 -6.15
CA LEU A 151 -22.08 -5.50 -7.06
C LEU A 151 -21.22 -5.92 -8.24
N LYS A 152 -21.56 -5.41 -9.42
CA LYS A 152 -20.77 -5.57 -10.65
C LYS A 152 -20.05 -4.27 -11.00
N LYS A 153 -19.00 -4.37 -11.80
CA LYS A 153 -18.30 -3.20 -12.33
C LYS A 153 -19.29 -2.30 -13.09
N SER A 154 -19.43 -1.07 -12.65
CA SER A 154 -20.37 -0.09 -13.22
C SER A 154 -19.70 1.01 -14.04
N LYS A 155 -18.38 1.14 -13.98
CA LYS A 155 -17.60 2.16 -14.68
C LYS A 155 -16.66 1.51 -15.72
N ASP A 156 -16.40 2.20 -16.81
CA ASP A 156 -15.49 1.80 -17.89
C ASP A 156 -14.00 2.07 -17.57
N TYR A 157 -13.72 2.61 -16.38
CA TYR A 157 -12.37 2.90 -15.88
C TYR A 157 -12.08 2.16 -14.56
N SER A 158 -10.82 2.15 -14.15
CA SER A 158 -10.33 1.60 -12.89
C SER A 158 -10.15 2.70 -11.85
N PHE A 159 -10.30 2.33 -10.59
CA PHE A 159 -10.04 3.17 -9.42
C PHE A 159 -8.63 2.98 -8.84
N ILE A 160 -7.81 2.09 -9.40
CA ILE A 160 -6.43 1.83 -8.93
C ILE A 160 -5.51 2.95 -9.42
N ALA A 161 -5.22 3.92 -8.53
CA ALA A 161 -4.53 5.14 -8.89
C ALA A 161 -3.43 5.55 -7.91
N GLU A 162 -2.84 4.62 -7.18
CA GLU A 162 -1.79 4.83 -6.18
C GLU A 162 -2.19 5.81 -5.04
N HIS A 163 -3.40 6.35 -5.09
CA HIS A 163 -3.99 7.24 -4.09
C HIS A 163 -5.51 7.30 -4.20
N MET A 164 -6.19 7.53 -3.07
CA MET A 164 -7.64 7.73 -3.06
C MET A 164 -8.08 8.47 -1.80
N LEU A 165 -8.89 9.52 -1.97
CA LEU A 165 -9.56 10.16 -0.83
C LEU A 165 -10.75 9.32 -0.41
N ILE A 166 -10.79 8.94 0.85
CA ILE A 166 -11.80 8.07 1.46
C ILE A 166 -12.69 8.90 2.40
N LYS A 167 -14.00 8.75 2.28
CA LYS A 167 -14.94 9.15 3.33
C LYS A 167 -15.00 8.03 4.36
N THR A 168 -14.55 8.31 5.58
CA THR A 168 -14.33 7.32 6.65
C THR A 168 -15.59 6.51 6.96
N GLU A 169 -16.74 7.17 7.04
CA GLU A 169 -18.03 6.55 7.31
C GLU A 169 -18.38 5.45 6.28
N ILE A 170 -18.14 5.72 5.00
CA ILE A 170 -18.41 4.74 3.92
C ILE A 170 -17.45 3.55 4.02
N MET A 171 -16.18 3.78 4.35
CA MET A 171 -15.25 2.67 4.54
C MET A 171 -15.63 1.80 5.75
N ARG A 172 -16.11 2.42 6.83
CA ARG A 172 -16.68 1.69 7.98
C ARG A 172 -17.88 0.84 7.59
N GLU A 173 -18.76 1.37 6.75
CA GLU A 173 -19.91 0.62 6.22
C GLU A 173 -19.46 -0.58 5.39
N ILE A 174 -18.49 -0.41 4.50
CA ILE A 174 -17.88 -1.49 3.71
C ILE A 174 -17.31 -2.58 4.63
N ILE A 175 -16.50 -2.20 5.63
CA ILE A 175 -15.90 -3.14 6.59
C ILE A 175 -16.99 -3.88 7.38
N SER A 176 -18.02 -3.19 7.83
CA SER A 176 -19.15 -3.80 8.55
C SER A 176 -19.86 -4.85 7.69
N LYS A 177 -20.08 -4.57 6.41
CA LYS A 177 -20.66 -5.56 5.48
C LYS A 177 -19.75 -6.75 5.22
N ILE A 178 -18.43 -6.54 5.11
CA ILE A 178 -17.46 -7.63 4.99
C ILE A 178 -17.49 -8.50 6.26
N SER A 179 -17.57 -7.91 7.45
CA SER A 179 -17.59 -8.63 8.72
C SER A 179 -18.78 -9.59 8.85
N ASN A 180 -19.91 -9.28 8.20
CA ASN A 180 -21.12 -10.12 8.16
C ASN A 180 -21.49 -10.72 9.52
N HIS A 181 -21.28 -9.97 10.62
CA HIS A 181 -21.54 -10.36 12.00
C HIS A 181 -20.81 -11.66 12.47
N THR A 182 -19.72 -12.05 11.80
CA THR A 182 -18.88 -13.17 12.26
C THR A 182 -17.95 -12.72 13.38
N GLU A 183 -17.58 -13.65 14.28
CA GLU A 183 -16.58 -13.41 15.33
C GLU A 183 -15.14 -13.31 14.75
N GLU A 184 -14.94 -13.82 13.55
CA GLU A 184 -13.65 -13.77 12.87
C GLU A 184 -13.32 -12.35 12.41
N PRO A 185 -12.07 -11.88 12.56
CA PRO A 185 -11.64 -10.58 12.03
C PRO A 185 -11.97 -10.43 10.55
N TRP A 186 -12.58 -9.31 10.17
CA TRP A 186 -13.03 -9.05 8.81
C TRP A 186 -11.97 -9.30 7.70
N PRO A 187 -10.64 -9.09 7.92
CA PRO A 187 -9.64 -9.39 6.90
C PRO A 187 -9.59 -10.89 6.54
N PHE A 188 -9.76 -11.76 7.53
CA PHE A 188 -9.75 -13.21 7.31
C PHE A 188 -11.04 -13.67 6.63
N HIS A 189 -12.18 -13.11 7.03
CA HIS A 189 -13.43 -13.34 6.32
C HIS A 189 -13.33 -12.93 4.84
N LEU A 190 -12.77 -11.75 4.55
CA LEU A 190 -12.52 -11.29 3.18
C LEU A 190 -11.63 -12.28 2.40
N LEU A 191 -10.51 -12.70 3.00
CA LEU A 191 -9.62 -13.68 2.36
C LEU A 191 -10.34 -14.98 1.99
N CYS A 192 -11.34 -15.42 2.78
CA CYS A 192 -12.15 -16.58 2.48
C CYS A 192 -13.07 -16.39 1.27
N GLN A 193 -13.40 -15.14 0.91
CA GLN A 193 -14.22 -14.84 -0.27
C GLN A 193 -13.41 -14.79 -1.57
N VAL A 194 -12.09 -14.57 -1.51
CA VAL A 194 -11.20 -14.60 -2.67
C VAL A 194 -11.07 -16.03 -3.19
N ARG A 195 -11.15 -16.23 -4.50
CA ARG A 195 -10.97 -17.55 -5.11
C ARG A 195 -9.56 -18.08 -4.86
N PRO A 196 -9.37 -19.37 -4.52
CA PRO A 196 -8.05 -19.94 -4.19
C PRO A 196 -7.02 -19.81 -5.32
N GLU A 197 -7.46 -19.84 -6.56
CA GLU A 197 -6.62 -19.69 -7.76
C GLU A 197 -6.24 -18.24 -8.04
N ALA A 198 -7.00 -17.27 -7.52
CA ALA A 198 -6.81 -15.84 -7.73
C ALA A 198 -5.90 -15.24 -6.64
N LYS A 199 -4.59 -15.50 -6.72
CA LYS A 199 -3.61 -15.11 -5.68
C LYS A 199 -3.65 -13.64 -5.28
N SER A 200 -4.05 -12.75 -6.19
CA SER A 200 -4.21 -11.29 -5.99
C SER A 200 -5.62 -10.89 -6.39
N GLY A 201 -6.65 -11.50 -5.80
CA GLY A 201 -8.05 -11.39 -6.22
C GLY A 201 -8.86 -10.30 -5.50
N PHE A 202 -8.22 -9.29 -4.91
CA PHE A 202 -8.89 -8.20 -4.20
C PHE A 202 -8.18 -6.87 -4.42
N SER A 203 -8.90 -5.76 -4.41
CA SER A 203 -8.36 -4.41 -4.39
C SER A 203 -9.25 -3.51 -3.54
N GLU A 204 -8.64 -2.85 -2.55
CA GLU A 204 -9.30 -1.86 -1.69
C GLU A 204 -9.84 -0.68 -2.51
N PHE A 205 -9.09 -0.24 -3.53
CA PHE A 205 -9.48 0.87 -4.39
C PHE A 205 -10.66 0.52 -5.31
N GLU A 206 -10.63 -0.65 -5.97
CA GLU A 206 -11.75 -1.09 -6.79
C GLU A 206 -12.99 -1.37 -5.94
N THR A 207 -12.82 -1.92 -4.74
CA THR A 207 -13.91 -2.18 -3.81
C THR A 207 -14.59 -0.90 -3.37
N TYR A 208 -13.81 0.07 -2.87
CA TYR A 208 -14.35 1.36 -2.44
C TYR A 208 -14.99 2.12 -3.61
N GLY A 209 -14.29 2.23 -4.74
CA GLY A 209 -14.77 2.94 -5.92
C GLY A 209 -16.05 2.35 -6.50
N THR A 210 -16.15 1.00 -6.60
CA THR A 210 -17.36 0.31 -7.06
C THR A 210 -18.52 0.52 -6.09
N TYR A 211 -18.27 0.39 -4.79
CA TYR A 211 -19.28 0.58 -3.74
C TYR A 211 -19.86 1.99 -3.77
N VAL A 212 -19.00 3.01 -3.77
CA VAL A 212 -19.41 4.41 -3.83
C VAL A 212 -20.13 4.75 -5.13
N SER A 213 -19.65 4.23 -6.26
CA SER A 213 -20.30 4.46 -7.56
C SER A 213 -21.72 3.91 -7.64
N HIS A 214 -22.03 2.90 -6.81
CA HIS A 214 -23.35 2.29 -6.76
C HIS A 214 -24.27 2.97 -5.73
N TYR A 215 -23.80 3.15 -4.49
CA TYR A 215 -24.65 3.65 -3.39
C TYR A 215 -24.61 5.17 -3.21
N TYR A 216 -23.53 5.84 -3.68
CA TYR A 216 -23.30 7.27 -3.50
C TYR A 216 -22.87 7.94 -4.82
N PRO A 217 -23.63 7.78 -5.94
CA PRO A 217 -23.19 8.17 -7.29
C PRO A 217 -22.89 9.67 -7.44
N ASP A 218 -23.51 10.52 -6.60
CA ASP A 218 -23.35 11.97 -6.65
C ASP A 218 -22.20 12.51 -5.80
N LEU A 219 -21.62 11.68 -4.92
CA LEU A 219 -20.58 12.10 -3.99
C LEU A 219 -19.23 12.31 -4.67
N TYR A 220 -18.91 11.52 -5.70
CA TYR A 220 -17.64 11.56 -6.41
C TYR A 220 -17.80 11.86 -7.89
N GLN A 221 -16.77 12.49 -8.45
CA GLN A 221 -16.58 12.59 -9.88
C GLN A 221 -15.17 12.14 -10.28
N SER A 222 -14.99 11.72 -11.55
CA SER A 222 -13.70 11.25 -12.03
C SER A 222 -12.86 12.38 -12.60
N ARG A 223 -11.54 12.28 -12.44
CA ARG A 223 -10.55 13.12 -13.12
C ARG A 223 -9.47 12.27 -13.80
N THR A 224 -8.72 12.89 -14.70
CA THR A 224 -7.50 12.32 -15.28
C THR A 224 -6.31 13.14 -14.80
N LEU A 225 -5.20 12.46 -14.49
CA LEU A 225 -3.91 13.04 -14.16
C LEU A 225 -2.85 12.47 -15.10
N ASN A 226 -1.82 13.25 -15.39
CA ASN A 226 -0.64 12.78 -16.10
C ASN A 226 0.24 12.02 -15.12
N THR A 227 0.30 10.71 -15.27
CA THR A 227 1.01 9.86 -14.32
C THR A 227 1.95 8.89 -15.02
N TRP A 228 3.10 8.63 -14.40
CA TRP A 228 4.01 7.58 -14.83
C TRP A 228 4.22 6.57 -13.70
N ARG A 229 3.57 5.40 -13.81
CA ARG A 229 3.53 4.40 -12.76
C ARG A 229 4.84 3.60 -12.63
N ASN A 230 5.45 3.21 -13.73
CA ASN A 230 6.62 2.32 -13.75
C ASN A 230 7.96 3.07 -13.83
N ALA A 231 8.07 4.27 -13.27
CA ALA A 231 9.32 5.04 -13.30
C ALA A 231 10.46 4.32 -12.54
N GLY A 232 10.13 3.47 -11.56
CA GLY A 232 11.08 2.63 -10.86
C GLY A 232 11.83 1.66 -11.77
N TYR A 233 11.26 1.28 -12.91
CA TYR A 233 11.94 0.48 -13.93
C TYR A 233 13.18 1.20 -14.50
N VAL A 234 13.09 2.51 -14.69
CA VAL A 234 14.18 3.34 -15.25
C VAL A 234 15.12 3.87 -14.17
N PHE A 235 14.56 4.42 -13.08
CA PHE A 235 15.34 5.18 -12.09
C PHE A 235 15.64 4.37 -10.82
N GLY A 236 14.98 3.23 -10.61
CA GLY A 236 15.03 2.54 -9.33
C GLY A 236 14.42 3.38 -8.21
N ARG A 237 14.70 2.99 -6.96
CA ARG A 237 14.24 3.70 -5.75
C ARG A 237 15.20 4.79 -5.28
N THR A 238 16.34 4.96 -5.98
CA THR A 238 17.40 5.93 -5.65
C THR A 238 17.35 7.19 -6.52
N ILE A 239 16.22 7.45 -7.15
CA ILE A 239 15.98 8.61 -8.01
C ILE A 239 16.41 9.91 -7.30
N SER A 240 17.18 10.75 -7.99
CA SER A 240 17.64 12.04 -7.48
C SER A 240 16.55 13.12 -7.57
N ASP A 241 16.65 14.15 -6.72
CA ASP A 241 15.70 15.26 -6.76
C ASP A 241 15.78 16.01 -8.11
N LYS A 242 16.95 16.06 -8.74
CA LYS A 242 17.12 16.66 -10.09
C LYS A 242 16.35 15.90 -11.17
N GLN A 243 16.34 14.56 -11.11
CA GLN A 243 15.55 13.74 -12.02
C GLN A 243 14.05 13.90 -11.77
N ILE A 244 13.62 14.01 -10.51
CA ILE A 244 12.23 14.27 -10.19
C ILE A 244 11.79 15.65 -10.70
N GLN A 245 12.59 16.70 -10.46
CA GLN A 245 12.32 18.05 -10.95
C GLN A 245 12.16 18.12 -12.47
N SER A 246 12.91 17.32 -13.22
CA SER A 246 12.75 17.27 -14.69
C SER A 246 11.40 16.71 -15.14
N MET A 247 10.74 15.93 -14.30
CA MET A 247 9.41 15.35 -14.57
C MET A 247 8.25 16.25 -14.09
N GLU A 248 8.52 17.20 -13.19
CA GLU A 248 7.52 18.16 -12.68
C GLU A 248 6.93 19.05 -13.80
N VAL A 249 7.58 19.13 -14.97
CA VAL A 249 7.10 19.91 -16.11
C VAL A 249 5.86 19.31 -16.76
N ASP A 250 5.79 17.96 -16.82
CA ASP A 250 4.76 17.28 -17.63
C ASP A 250 3.89 16.31 -16.80
N LEU A 251 4.36 15.88 -15.62
CA LEU A 251 3.66 14.89 -14.82
C LEU A 251 3.07 15.48 -13.54
N ASP A 252 1.88 15.00 -13.20
CA ASP A 252 1.24 15.28 -11.92
C ASP A 252 1.73 14.32 -10.82
N ILE A 253 2.02 13.06 -11.19
CA ILE A 253 2.42 12.00 -10.27
C ILE A 253 3.43 11.08 -10.95
N VAL A 254 4.44 10.62 -10.17
CA VAL A 254 5.34 9.55 -10.57
C VAL A 254 5.37 8.46 -9.49
N SER A 255 5.20 7.18 -9.88
CA SER A 255 5.39 6.04 -8.99
C SER A 255 6.64 5.27 -9.34
N LEU A 256 7.38 4.87 -8.30
CA LEU A 256 8.65 4.13 -8.44
C LEU A 256 8.43 2.62 -8.31
N GLU A 257 7.30 2.15 -8.80
CA GLU A 257 7.01 0.72 -8.91
C GLU A 257 8.00 0.04 -9.88
N ASN A 258 8.34 -1.21 -9.58
CA ASN A 258 9.31 -1.98 -10.36
C ASN A 258 8.88 -3.45 -10.58
N TRP A 259 7.61 -3.70 -10.76
CA TRP A 259 7.04 -5.04 -10.95
C TRP A 259 7.74 -5.85 -12.07
N ASN A 260 8.20 -5.18 -13.11
CA ASN A 260 8.85 -5.77 -14.27
C ASN A 260 10.38 -5.81 -14.18
N GLY A 261 10.93 -5.58 -12.97
CA GLY A 261 12.37 -5.49 -12.77
C GLY A 261 12.90 -4.07 -12.97
N GLN A 262 14.20 -3.95 -13.28
CA GLN A 262 14.87 -2.65 -13.45
C GLN A 262 15.91 -2.74 -14.56
N LEU A 263 16.13 -1.64 -15.30
CA LEU A 263 17.18 -1.51 -16.29
C LEU A 263 18.57 -1.46 -15.64
N PHE A 264 19.59 -1.89 -16.38
CA PHE A 264 20.99 -1.67 -15.99
C PHE A 264 21.31 -0.14 -16.02
N PRO A 265 22.08 0.39 -15.05
CA PRO A 265 22.73 -0.27 -13.91
C PRO A 265 21.85 -0.39 -12.66
N GLN A 266 20.62 0.12 -12.66
CA GLN A 266 19.72 0.16 -11.50
C GLN A 266 19.38 -1.22 -10.97
N ASN A 267 19.26 -2.23 -11.84
CA ASN A 267 19.02 -3.61 -11.46
C ASN A 267 20.15 -4.18 -10.57
N VAL A 268 21.40 -3.80 -10.80
CA VAL A 268 22.57 -4.22 -9.99
C VAL A 268 22.58 -3.46 -8.67
N LEU A 269 22.39 -2.14 -8.71
CA LEU A 269 22.38 -1.28 -7.52
C LEU A 269 21.26 -1.70 -6.56
N SER A 270 20.07 -1.97 -7.07
CA SER A 270 18.93 -2.40 -6.24
C SER A 270 19.15 -3.78 -5.62
N ARG A 271 19.81 -4.72 -6.33
CA ARG A 271 20.18 -6.03 -5.76
C ARG A 271 21.18 -5.88 -4.62
N ILE A 272 22.19 -5.02 -4.77
CA ILE A 272 23.15 -4.73 -3.70
C ILE A 272 22.43 -4.14 -2.48
N GLN A 273 21.52 -3.19 -2.69
CA GLN A 273 20.75 -2.56 -1.63
C GLN A 273 19.82 -3.58 -0.94
N GLU A 274 19.15 -4.43 -1.70
CA GLU A 274 18.30 -5.50 -1.17
C GLU A 274 19.10 -6.50 -0.31
N LEU A 275 20.28 -6.91 -0.77
CA LEU A 275 21.18 -7.79 -0.03
C LEU A 275 21.65 -7.12 1.28
N TYR A 276 21.98 -5.85 1.24
CA TYR A 276 22.35 -5.08 2.43
C TYR A 276 21.22 -5.02 3.46
N VAL A 277 20.00 -4.73 3.03
CA VAL A 277 18.82 -4.70 3.91
C VAL A 277 18.52 -6.09 4.49
N LYS A 278 18.58 -7.14 3.68
CA LYS A 278 18.44 -8.54 4.14
C LYS A 278 19.50 -8.92 5.17
N PHE A 279 20.75 -8.49 4.97
CA PHE A 279 21.84 -8.70 5.90
C PHE A 279 21.61 -7.98 7.24
N LEU A 280 21.20 -6.71 7.22
CA LEU A 280 20.87 -5.97 8.44
C LEU A 280 19.70 -6.62 9.20
N ARG A 281 18.66 -7.04 8.49
CA ARG A 281 17.53 -7.78 9.07
C ARG A 281 17.98 -9.10 9.70
N TYR A 282 18.87 -9.83 9.05
CA TYR A 282 19.46 -11.06 9.60
C TYR A 282 20.21 -10.81 10.91
N ILE A 283 21.09 -9.80 10.96
CA ILE A 283 21.82 -9.43 12.19
C ILE A 283 20.82 -9.12 13.33
N TYR A 284 19.78 -8.37 13.02
CA TYR A 284 18.74 -8.05 14.00
C TYR A 284 18.04 -9.31 14.56
N LEU A 285 17.57 -10.19 13.69
CA LEU A 285 16.88 -11.42 14.08
C LEU A 285 17.79 -12.38 14.87
N LYS A 286 19.07 -12.43 14.52
CA LYS A 286 20.08 -13.21 15.26
C LYS A 286 20.29 -12.66 16.69
N ARG A 287 20.32 -11.33 16.85
CA ARG A 287 20.49 -10.69 18.18
C ARG A 287 19.30 -10.90 19.10
N HIS A 288 18.10 -11.07 18.55
CA HIS A 288 16.86 -11.22 19.30
C HIS A 288 16.39 -12.68 19.46
N HIS A 289 17.25 -13.68 19.18
CA HIS A 289 17.05 -15.12 19.42
C HIS A 289 15.68 -15.70 18.98
N THR A 290 15.08 -15.21 17.91
CA THR A 290 13.80 -15.74 17.42
C THR A 290 14.05 -16.97 16.51
N THR A 291 13.22 -18.03 16.68
CA THR A 291 13.24 -19.26 15.84
C THR A 291 13.07 -18.95 14.34
N VAL A 292 12.35 -17.88 14.02
CA VAL A 292 12.18 -17.35 12.65
C VAL A 292 13.52 -16.93 12.02
N GLY A 293 14.50 -16.48 12.83
CA GLY A 293 15.81 -16.07 12.34
C GLY A 293 16.64 -17.17 11.68
N LYS A 294 16.54 -18.42 12.15
CA LYS A 294 17.30 -19.54 11.57
C LYS A 294 16.84 -19.90 10.16
N ASN A 295 15.53 -19.97 9.93
CA ASN A 295 14.97 -20.32 8.62
C ASN A 295 15.19 -19.20 7.58
N GLN A 296 15.13 -17.93 8.01
CA GLN A 296 15.44 -16.79 7.13
C GLN A 296 16.93 -16.70 6.79
N TYR A 297 17.83 -17.12 7.70
CA TYR A 297 19.26 -17.19 7.44
C TYR A 297 19.60 -18.23 6.39
N MET A 298 19.03 -19.43 6.48
CA MET A 298 19.24 -20.46 5.46
C MET A 298 18.69 -20.03 4.10
N SER A 299 17.54 -19.34 4.07
CA SER A 299 17.00 -18.74 2.85
C SER A 299 17.90 -17.65 2.29
N PHE A 300 18.50 -16.80 3.13
CA PHE A 300 19.47 -15.79 2.73
C PHE A 300 20.76 -16.41 2.16
N LEU A 301 21.35 -17.38 2.85
CA LEU A 301 22.55 -18.08 2.37
C LEU A 301 22.31 -18.78 1.03
N ASN A 302 21.17 -19.44 0.87
CA ASN A 302 20.81 -20.11 -0.38
C ASN A 302 20.61 -19.11 -1.53
N SER A 303 20.05 -17.92 -1.26
CA SER A 303 19.92 -16.86 -2.27
C SER A 303 21.26 -16.20 -2.62
N PHE A 304 22.16 -16.06 -1.64
CA PHE A 304 23.49 -15.46 -1.81
C PHE A 304 24.47 -16.39 -2.54
N LEU A 305 24.40 -17.70 -2.24
CA LEU A 305 25.30 -18.71 -2.84
C LEU A 305 24.82 -19.21 -4.20
N GLY A 306 23.76 -18.63 -4.76
CA GLY A 306 23.25 -19.01 -6.08
C GLY A 306 22.74 -20.46 -6.16
N LYS A 307 22.49 -21.12 -5.03
CA LYS A 307 21.86 -22.44 -4.98
C LYS A 307 20.33 -22.29 -5.17
N GLY A 308 19.95 -21.81 -6.35
CA GLY A 308 18.62 -22.05 -6.87
C GLY A 308 18.49 -23.53 -7.14
N LYS A 309 17.55 -24.20 -6.44
CA LYS A 309 16.97 -25.52 -6.71
C LYS A 309 17.87 -26.48 -7.54
N LEU A 310 18.68 -27.26 -6.88
CA LEU A 310 18.91 -28.62 -7.34
C LEU A 310 17.60 -29.37 -7.10
N THR A 311 16.76 -29.43 -8.11
CA THR A 311 15.69 -30.40 -8.21
C THR A 311 16.32 -31.78 -8.21
N ASN A 312 16.03 -32.57 -7.21
CA ASN A 312 16.31 -34.00 -7.23
C ASN A 312 15.61 -34.61 -8.45
N VAL A 313 16.41 -35.25 -9.28
CA VAL A 313 15.98 -36.29 -10.21
C VAL A 313 15.67 -37.54 -9.41
#